data_e7c7407bb06b71e80a96ac1e0f9d8f3d
#
_entry.id   e7c7407bb06b71e80a96ac1e0f9d8f3d
#
_cell.length_a   1.000
_cell.length_b   1.000
_cell.length_c   1.000
_cell.angle_alpha   90.00
_cell.angle_beta   90.00
_cell.angle_gamma   90.00
#
_symmetry.space_group_name_H-M   'P 1'
#
loop_
_entity.id
_entity.type
_entity.pdbx_description
1 polymer ?
#
loop_
_entity_poly.entity_id
_entity_poly.type
_entity_poly.pdbx_seq_one_letter_code
_entity_poly.pdbx_strand_id
1 'polypeptide(L)' 'MTFEQWLRQVDALLLKVWGVTSGDIADRLWRDAFEDGITPAQYVREIVSEGIDAL' A
#
# COMPACT_ATOMS: atom_id res chain seq x y z
N MET A 1 -3.98 -15.00 5.26
CA MET A 1 -4.21 -14.01 4.17
C MET A 1 -3.24 -14.26 3.05
N THR A 2 -3.74 -14.32 1.82
CA THR A 2 -2.87 -14.47 0.64
C THR A 2 -2.34 -13.09 0.23
N PHE A 3 -1.28 -13.08 -0.59
CA PHE A 3 -0.74 -11.83 -1.10
C PHE A 3 -1.80 -11.07 -1.91
N GLU A 4 -2.61 -11.76 -2.69
CA GLU A 4 -3.67 -11.11 -3.45
C GLU A 4 -4.70 -10.43 -2.55
N GLN A 5 -5.08 -11.08 -1.47
CA GLN A 5 -6.02 -10.50 -0.51
C GLN A 5 -5.39 -9.29 0.18
N TRP A 6 -4.12 -9.41 0.54
CA TRP A 6 -3.37 -8.33 1.16
C TRP A 6 -3.30 -7.11 0.23
N LEU A 7 -2.95 -7.35 -1.03
CA LEU A 7 -2.81 -6.28 -2.01
C LEU A 7 -4.17 -5.62 -2.31
N ARG A 8 -5.23 -6.41 -2.32
CA ARG A 8 -6.58 -5.89 -2.52
C ARG A 8 -6.98 -4.94 -1.40
N GLN A 9 -6.59 -5.24 -0.18
CA GLN A 9 -6.85 -4.36 0.94
C GLN A 9 -6.03 -3.07 0.82
N VAL A 10 -4.79 -3.17 0.38
CA VAL A 10 -3.96 -2.01 0.12
C VAL A 10 -4.62 -1.12 -0.94
N ASP A 11 -5.09 -1.73 -2.03
CA ASP A 11 -5.76 -1.00 -3.10
C ASP A 11 -7.00 -0.25 -2.59
N ALA A 12 -7.80 -0.91 -1.77
CA ALA A 12 -9.01 -0.29 -1.22
C ALA A 12 -8.67 0.94 -0.38
N LEU A 13 -7.61 0.84 0.43
CA LEU A 13 -7.18 1.95 1.26
C LEU A 13 -6.60 3.10 0.44
N LEU A 14 -5.80 2.77 -0.57
CA LEU A 14 -5.22 3.79 -1.45
C LEU A 14 -6.29 4.52 -2.24
N LEU A 15 -7.31 3.80 -2.73
CA LEU A 15 -8.42 4.41 -3.42
C LEU A 15 -9.16 5.40 -2.52
N LYS A 16 -9.30 5.04 -1.25
CA LYS A 16 -9.99 5.88 -0.29
C LYS A 16 -9.22 7.16 0.02
N VAL A 17 -7.91 7.07 0.08
CA VAL A 17 -7.06 8.21 0.48
C VAL A 17 -6.64 9.05 -0.73
N TRP A 18 -6.18 8.42 -1.81
CA TRP A 18 -5.62 9.12 -2.96
C TRP A 18 -6.35 8.86 -4.27
N GLY A 19 -7.30 7.93 -4.29
CA GLY A 19 -7.99 7.57 -5.53
C GLY A 19 -7.12 6.81 -6.53
N VAL A 20 -6.07 6.13 -6.04
CA VAL A 20 -5.17 5.33 -6.88
C VAL A 20 -5.09 3.91 -6.34
N THR A 21 -4.51 3.02 -7.14
CA THR A 21 -4.28 1.63 -6.74
C THR A 21 -2.80 1.32 -6.70
N SER A 22 -2.45 0.14 -6.18
CA SER A 22 -1.06 -0.32 -6.19
C SER A 22 -0.48 -0.40 -7.60
N GLY A 23 -1.33 -0.65 -8.59
CA GLY A 23 -0.90 -0.68 -9.99
C GLY A 23 -0.43 0.67 -10.49
N ASP A 24 -0.95 1.75 -9.92
CA ASP A 24 -0.54 3.12 -10.26
C ASP A 24 0.78 3.52 -9.58
N ILE A 25 1.17 2.78 -8.54
CA ILE A 25 2.41 3.02 -7.80
C ILE A 25 3.27 1.77 -7.94
N ALA A 26 3.81 1.55 -9.12
CA ALA A 26 4.43 0.28 -9.49
C ALA A 26 5.80 0.02 -8.87
N ASP A 27 6.46 1.05 -8.36
CA ASP A 27 7.85 0.94 -7.91
C ASP A 27 7.99 0.49 -6.45
N ARG A 28 6.91 0.09 -5.81
CA ARG A 28 6.94 -0.34 -4.42
C ARG A 28 7.19 -1.83 -4.29
N LEU A 29 7.85 -2.23 -3.21
CA LEU A 29 8.14 -3.63 -2.91
C LEU A 29 6.97 -4.25 -2.14
N TRP A 30 5.84 -4.38 -2.81
CA TRP A 30 4.60 -4.86 -2.18
C TRP A 30 4.76 -6.23 -1.55
N ARG A 31 5.40 -7.15 -2.27
CA ARG A 31 5.55 -8.51 -1.80
C ARG A 31 6.45 -8.59 -0.58
N ASP A 32 7.51 -7.79 -0.56
CA ASP A 32 8.42 -7.75 0.58
C ASP A 32 7.69 -7.29 1.84
N ALA A 33 6.84 -6.27 1.71
CA ALA A 33 6.04 -5.80 2.84
C ALA A 33 5.09 -6.87 3.34
N PHE A 34 4.47 -7.60 2.43
CA PHE A 34 3.59 -8.71 2.79
C PHE A 34 4.36 -9.80 3.54
N GLU A 35 5.53 -10.18 3.05
CA GLU A 35 6.34 -11.23 3.66
C GLU A 35 6.89 -10.81 5.02
N ASP A 36 7.14 -9.51 5.20
CA ASP A 36 7.61 -8.98 6.49
C ASP A 36 6.51 -8.91 7.54
N GLY A 37 5.29 -9.24 7.18
CA GLY A 37 4.18 -9.21 8.12
C GLY A 37 3.60 -7.82 8.36
N ILE A 38 3.90 -6.87 7.48
CA ILE A 38 3.34 -5.52 7.58
C ILE A 38 1.87 -5.58 7.17
N THR A 39 0.99 -4.97 7.97
CA THR A 39 -0.42 -4.95 7.63
C THR A 39 -0.69 -3.96 6.49
N PRO A 40 -1.76 -4.16 5.69
CA PRO A 40 -2.10 -3.20 4.64
C PRO A 40 -2.28 -1.78 5.19
N ALA A 41 -2.92 -1.64 6.34
CA ALA A 41 -3.14 -0.33 6.94
C ALA A 41 -1.82 0.35 7.30
N GLN A 42 -0.88 -0.40 7.88
CA GLN A 42 0.43 0.13 8.22
C GLN A 42 1.19 0.58 6.99
N TYR A 43 1.14 -0.24 5.93
CA TYR A 43 1.88 0.06 4.72
C TYR A 43 1.33 1.29 4.02
N VAL A 44 0.01 1.40 3.92
CA VAL A 44 -0.62 2.57 3.32
C VAL A 44 -0.31 3.83 4.13
N ARG A 45 -0.30 3.71 5.45
CA ARG A 45 0.06 4.84 6.31
C ARG A 45 1.47 5.34 6.02
N GLU A 46 2.41 4.43 5.81
CA GLU A 46 3.78 4.79 5.46
C GLU A 46 3.86 5.48 4.12
N ILE A 47 3.13 4.98 3.12
CA ILE A 47 3.09 5.58 1.79
C ILE A 47 2.53 6.99 1.85
N VAL A 48 1.45 7.18 2.58
CA VAL A 48 0.81 8.49 2.72
C VAL A 48 1.76 9.47 3.42
N SER A 49 2.44 8.99 4.45
CA SER A 49 3.40 9.84 5.18
C SER A 49 4.55 10.27 4.29
N GLU A 50 5.07 9.35 3.48
CA GLU A 50 6.14 9.67 2.52
C GLU A 50 5.67 10.68 1.47
N GLY A 51 4.44 10.52 1.01
CA GLY A 51 3.86 11.43 0.03
C GLY A 51 3.70 12.84 0.56
N ILE A 52 3.31 12.95 1.83
CA ILE A 52 3.19 14.25 2.49
C ILE A 52 4.57 14.91 2.60
N ASP A 53 5.58 14.13 2.94
CA ASP A 53 6.95 14.65 3.05
C ASP A 53 7.50 15.10 1.71
N ALA A 54 7.03 14.48 0.63
CA ALA A 54 7.49 14.83 -0.72
C ALA A 54 6.84 16.11 -1.25
N LEU A 55 5.77 16.52 -0.63
CA LEU A 55 5.08 17.73 -1.02
C LEU A 55 5.68 18.97 -0.34
#